data_093974c0c92d0bf9e0733d537ff8cce8
#
_entry.id   093974c0c92d0bf9e0733d537ff8cce8
#
_cell.length_a   1.000
_cell.length_b   1.000
_cell.length_c   1.000
_cell.angle_alpha   90.00
_cell.angle_beta   90.00
_cell.angle_gamma   90.00
#
_symmetry.space_group_name_H-M   'P 1'
#
loop_
_entity.id
_entity.type
_entity.pdbx_description
1 polymer ?
#
loop_
_entity_poly.entity_id
_entity_poly.type
_entity_poly.pdbx_seq_one_letter_code
_entity_poly.pdbx_strand_id
1 'polypeptide(L)'
;NTRQLPLASRMRPEKLDEIVGQLHIIGKDKLLYRAIKADRLGSIILYGPPGVGKTTIARVIANTTKAYFYKLNATNAGIKDLEKIIEEAKFNQNAYQKGTILFIDEIHRFNKTQQDYLLPFVEDGIVILIGATTENPYFEVNNALLSRCRIFELKPLEKDDLITLNVKPSMAVNITFNGSTNAILSVVKIH
;
A
#
# COMPACT_ATOMS: atom_id res chain seq x y z
N ASN A 1 5.52 6.97 30.45
CA ASN A 1 4.22 7.23 29.78
C ASN A 1 4.25 6.65 28.38
N THR A 2 4.08 5.36 28.26
CA THR A 2 3.85 4.69 26.98
C THR A 2 2.44 5.04 26.53
N ARG A 3 2.29 6.00 25.62
CA ARG A 3 1.02 6.25 24.94
C ARG A 3 0.63 4.96 24.22
N GLN A 4 -0.38 4.29 24.72
CA GLN A 4 -0.95 3.12 24.05
C GLN A 4 -1.51 3.58 22.69
N LEU A 5 -0.97 3.04 21.61
CA LEU A 5 -1.49 3.27 20.27
C LEU A 5 -2.97 2.86 20.21
N PRO A 6 -3.79 3.56 19.41
CA PRO A 6 -5.18 3.17 19.18
C PRO A 6 -5.29 1.70 18.75
N LEU A 7 -6.34 1.03 19.16
CA LEU A 7 -6.56 -0.40 18.92
C LEU A 7 -6.44 -0.77 17.43
N ALA A 8 -7.01 0.04 16.55
CA ALA A 8 -6.93 -0.14 15.11
C ALA A 8 -5.47 -0.14 14.60
N SER A 9 -4.57 0.60 15.25
CA SER A 9 -3.14 0.60 14.90
C SER A 9 -2.41 -0.63 15.41
N ARG A 10 -2.85 -1.20 16.53
CA ARG A 10 -2.27 -2.43 17.11
C ARG A 10 -2.70 -3.71 16.40
N MET A 11 -3.82 -3.67 15.68
CA MET A 11 -4.36 -4.82 14.95
C MET A 11 -3.93 -4.85 13.48
N ARG A 12 -3.13 -3.89 13.03
CA ARG A 12 -2.65 -3.89 11.65
C ARG A 12 -1.65 -5.03 11.44
N PRO A 13 -1.80 -5.79 10.35
CA PRO A 13 -0.82 -6.82 9.99
C PRO A 13 0.59 -6.22 9.87
N GLU A 14 1.57 -6.91 10.41
CA GLU A 14 2.98 -6.58 10.26
C GLU A 14 3.70 -7.51 9.29
N LYS A 15 3.12 -8.69 9.08
CA LYS A 15 3.66 -9.75 8.21
C LYS A 15 2.68 -10.09 7.09
N LEU A 16 3.22 -10.60 5.98
CA LEU A 16 2.41 -11.03 4.83
C LEU A 16 1.36 -12.06 5.20
N ASP A 17 1.71 -13.02 6.04
CA ASP A 17 0.82 -14.11 6.46
C ASP A 17 -0.33 -13.65 7.38
N GLU A 18 -0.26 -12.43 7.89
CA GLU A 18 -1.29 -11.82 8.74
C GLU A 18 -2.33 -11.02 7.94
N ILE A 19 -2.07 -10.78 6.65
CA ILE A 19 -3.01 -10.08 5.79
C ILE A 19 -4.19 -11.00 5.49
N VAL A 20 -5.40 -10.51 5.80
CA VAL A 20 -6.65 -11.22 5.52
C VAL A 20 -7.22 -10.78 4.19
N GLY A 21 -7.73 -11.74 3.44
CA GLY A 21 -8.20 -11.52 2.07
C GLY A 21 -7.07 -11.36 1.06
N GLN A 22 -7.41 -10.93 -0.15
CA GLN A 22 -6.46 -10.67 -1.24
C GLN A 22 -5.57 -11.88 -1.62
N LEU A 23 -6.00 -13.12 -1.32
CA LEU A 23 -5.23 -14.34 -1.59
C LEU A 23 -4.89 -14.52 -3.08
N HIS A 24 -5.70 -13.95 -3.97
CA HIS A 24 -5.45 -13.95 -5.41
C HIS A 24 -4.19 -13.15 -5.80
N ILE A 25 -3.67 -12.30 -4.90
CA ILE A 25 -2.47 -11.47 -5.11
C ILE A 25 -1.33 -11.90 -4.20
N ILE A 26 -1.60 -12.05 -2.90
CA ILE A 26 -0.59 -12.27 -1.85
C ILE A 26 -0.52 -13.70 -1.33
N GLY A 27 -1.27 -14.63 -1.88
CA GLY A 27 -1.14 -16.06 -1.56
C GLY A 27 0.30 -16.53 -1.74
N LYS A 28 0.73 -17.52 -0.95
CA LYS A 28 2.14 -18.02 -0.94
C LYS A 28 2.64 -18.49 -2.30
N ASP A 29 1.74 -18.94 -3.16
CA ASP A 29 2.00 -19.38 -4.53
C ASP A 29 2.04 -18.22 -5.53
N LYS A 30 1.65 -17.00 -5.14
CA LYS A 30 1.52 -15.87 -6.04
C LYS A 30 2.84 -15.13 -6.25
N LEU A 31 2.92 -14.49 -7.40
CA LEU A 31 4.12 -13.79 -7.86
C LEU A 31 4.54 -12.69 -6.89
N LEU A 32 3.60 -11.89 -6.38
CA LEU A 32 3.88 -10.80 -5.47
C LEU A 32 4.49 -11.31 -4.16
N TYR A 33 3.91 -12.35 -3.56
CA TYR A 33 4.45 -12.95 -2.34
C TYR A 33 5.90 -13.43 -2.53
N ARG A 34 6.16 -14.14 -3.63
CA ARG A 34 7.49 -14.66 -3.94
C ARG A 34 8.49 -13.54 -4.21
N ALA A 35 8.10 -12.49 -4.92
CA ALA A 35 8.94 -11.33 -5.18
C ALA A 35 9.33 -10.60 -3.88
N ILE A 36 8.39 -10.44 -2.95
CA ILE A 36 8.64 -9.82 -1.64
C ILE A 36 9.61 -10.67 -0.83
N LYS A 37 9.38 -11.99 -0.76
CA LYS A 37 10.25 -12.91 0.00
C LYS A 37 11.65 -13.02 -0.57
N ALA A 38 11.80 -12.87 -1.89
CA ALA A 38 13.10 -12.91 -2.58
C ALA A 38 13.80 -11.54 -2.61
N ASP A 39 13.23 -10.50 -2.01
CA ASP A 39 13.71 -9.10 -2.08
C ASP A 39 13.94 -8.62 -3.53
N ARG A 40 13.04 -9.00 -4.41
CA ARG A 40 13.06 -8.66 -5.86
C ARG A 40 11.77 -7.94 -6.28
N LEU A 41 11.22 -7.14 -5.38
CA LEU A 41 10.03 -6.39 -5.67
C LEU A 41 10.35 -5.23 -6.62
N GLY A 42 9.63 -5.18 -7.74
CA GLY A 42 9.56 -4.00 -8.60
C GLY A 42 8.44 -3.06 -8.16
N SER A 43 8.31 -1.92 -8.84
CA SER A 43 7.23 -0.98 -8.60
C SER A 43 5.87 -1.59 -8.96
N ILE A 44 4.86 -1.24 -8.17
CA ILE A 44 3.49 -1.77 -8.29
C ILE A 44 2.46 -0.67 -8.14
N ILE A 45 1.28 -0.90 -8.69
CA ILE A 45 0.08 -0.10 -8.44
C ILE A 45 -1.00 -1.01 -7.89
N LEU A 46 -1.54 -0.61 -6.74
CA LEU A 46 -2.65 -1.27 -6.07
C LEU A 46 -3.91 -0.45 -6.33
N TYR A 47 -4.91 -1.03 -6.96
CA TYR A 47 -6.17 -0.34 -7.17
C TYR A 47 -7.36 -1.16 -6.66
N GLY A 48 -8.37 -0.46 -6.24
CA GLY A 48 -9.58 -1.04 -5.69
C GLY A 48 -10.33 -0.06 -4.82
N PRO A 49 -11.52 -0.44 -4.34
CA PRO A 49 -12.34 0.44 -3.52
C PRO A 49 -11.63 0.87 -2.24
N PRO A 50 -12.10 1.95 -1.58
CA PRO A 50 -11.57 2.36 -0.29
C PRO A 50 -11.68 1.24 0.76
N GLY A 51 -10.73 1.17 1.69
CA GLY A 51 -10.80 0.27 2.84
C GLY A 51 -10.45 -1.20 2.56
N VAL A 52 -9.91 -1.54 1.40
CA VAL A 52 -9.51 -2.92 1.05
C VAL A 52 -8.09 -3.29 1.50
N GLY A 53 -7.34 -2.36 2.12
CA GLY A 53 -6.03 -2.64 2.71
C GLY A 53 -4.82 -2.22 1.87
N LYS A 54 -4.95 -1.31 0.91
CA LYS A 54 -3.84 -0.83 0.06
C LYS A 54 -2.65 -0.30 0.89
N THR A 55 -2.90 0.59 1.85
CA THR A 55 -1.86 1.12 2.74
C THR A 55 -1.25 0.03 3.63
N THR A 56 -2.05 -0.87 4.12
CA THR A 56 -1.61 -1.99 4.97
C THR A 56 -0.68 -2.91 4.21
N ILE A 57 -1.02 -3.28 2.98
CA ILE A 57 -0.17 -4.11 2.11
C ILE A 57 1.17 -3.41 1.86
N ALA A 58 1.17 -2.12 1.54
CA ALA A 58 2.40 -1.35 1.32
C ALA A 58 3.33 -1.35 2.54
N ARG A 59 2.77 -1.17 3.75
CA ARG A 59 3.55 -1.23 4.99
C ARG A 59 4.12 -2.60 5.27
N VAL A 60 3.34 -3.65 5.06
CA VAL A 60 3.81 -5.03 5.24
C VAL A 60 4.93 -5.37 4.26
N ILE A 61 4.84 -4.90 3.03
CA ILE A 61 5.91 -5.04 2.04
C ILE A 61 7.17 -4.34 2.54
N ALA A 62 7.07 -3.11 2.99
CA ALA A 62 8.21 -2.36 3.51
C ALA A 62 8.85 -3.04 4.73
N ASN A 63 8.06 -3.53 5.68
CA ASN A 63 8.55 -4.25 6.85
C ASN A 63 9.26 -5.55 6.46
N THR A 64 8.73 -6.28 5.48
CA THR A 64 9.29 -7.56 5.04
C THR A 64 10.60 -7.37 4.28
N THR A 65 10.70 -6.35 3.44
CA THR A 65 11.89 -6.03 2.65
C THR A 65 12.92 -5.21 3.43
N LYS A 66 12.57 -4.75 4.64
CA LYS A 66 13.41 -3.87 5.48
C LYS A 66 13.82 -2.57 4.79
N ALA A 67 13.06 -2.15 3.79
CA ALA A 67 13.25 -0.89 3.11
C ALA A 67 12.79 0.31 3.96
N TYR A 68 13.36 1.49 3.70
CA TYR A 68 12.78 2.72 4.20
C TYR A 68 11.41 2.95 3.57
N PHE A 69 10.47 3.47 4.35
CA PHE A 69 9.09 3.68 3.90
C PHE A 69 8.70 5.15 4.03
N TYR A 70 8.40 5.76 2.90
CA TYR A 70 7.88 7.13 2.83
C TYR A 70 6.47 7.09 2.25
N LYS A 71 5.57 7.84 2.86
CA LYS A 71 4.18 7.95 2.43
C LYS A 71 3.87 9.38 2.01
N LEU A 72 3.33 9.54 0.81
CA LEU A 72 2.71 10.77 0.30
C LEU A 72 1.25 10.53 -0.06
N ASN A 73 0.46 11.60 0.01
CA ASN A 73 -0.86 11.63 -0.58
C ASN A 73 -0.84 12.62 -1.76
N ALA A 74 -1.16 12.13 -2.96
CA ALA A 74 -1.08 12.92 -4.18
C ALA A 74 -2.06 14.11 -4.22
N THR A 75 -3.08 14.12 -3.35
CA THR A 75 -4.03 15.23 -3.27
C THR A 75 -3.41 16.52 -2.73
N ASN A 76 -2.36 16.41 -1.93
CA ASN A 76 -1.71 17.57 -1.29
C ASN A 76 -0.19 17.62 -1.41
N ALA A 77 0.43 16.59 -2.00
CA ALA A 77 1.87 16.56 -2.23
C ALA A 77 2.24 17.29 -3.53
N GLY A 78 3.36 18.02 -3.47
CA GLY A 78 3.94 18.72 -4.61
C GLY A 78 5.30 18.15 -5.05
N ILE A 79 5.88 18.75 -6.09
CA ILE A 79 7.21 18.38 -6.60
C ILE A 79 8.28 18.46 -5.50
N LYS A 80 8.22 19.48 -4.65
CA LYS A 80 9.19 19.63 -3.55
C LYS A 80 9.17 18.49 -2.55
N ASP A 81 8.00 17.90 -2.31
CA ASP A 81 7.88 16.72 -1.44
C ASP A 81 8.54 15.51 -2.09
N LEU A 82 8.36 15.34 -3.40
CA LEU A 82 9.03 14.30 -4.18
C LEU A 82 10.54 14.49 -4.19
N GLU A 83 11.03 15.70 -4.46
CA GLU A 83 12.46 16.05 -4.46
C GLU A 83 13.13 15.64 -3.15
N LYS A 84 12.54 16.01 -2.02
CA LYS A 84 13.05 15.68 -0.69
C LYS A 84 13.17 14.17 -0.50
N ILE A 85 12.12 13.41 -0.86
CA ILE A 85 12.15 11.94 -0.69
C ILE A 85 13.17 11.30 -1.62
N ILE A 86 13.31 11.78 -2.85
CA ILE A 86 14.31 11.27 -3.80
C ILE A 86 15.73 11.52 -3.29
N GLU A 87 16.01 12.68 -2.71
CA GLU A 87 17.31 12.96 -2.09
C GLU A 87 17.60 12.02 -0.91
N GLU A 88 16.61 11.82 -0.04
CA GLU A 88 16.72 10.86 1.06
C GLU A 88 16.89 9.42 0.55
N ALA A 89 16.21 9.03 -0.52
CA ALA A 89 16.35 7.70 -1.11
C ALA A 89 17.77 7.47 -1.67
N LYS A 90 18.32 8.45 -2.37
CA LYS A 90 19.71 8.41 -2.86
C LYS A 90 20.72 8.31 -1.70
N PHE A 91 20.49 9.07 -0.65
CA PHE A 91 21.32 9.01 0.54
C PHE A 91 21.26 7.65 1.21
N ASN A 92 20.06 7.10 1.40
CA ASN A 92 19.84 5.79 2.00
C ASN A 92 20.53 4.67 1.22
N GLN A 93 20.45 4.73 -0.11
CA GLN A 93 21.12 3.76 -0.99
C GLN A 93 22.63 3.85 -0.89
N ASN A 94 23.20 5.05 -0.91
CA ASN A 94 24.63 5.26 -0.90
C ASN A 94 25.26 5.00 0.48
N ALA A 95 24.63 5.48 1.54
CA ALA A 95 25.18 5.40 2.89
C ALA A 95 24.92 4.06 3.57
N TYR A 96 23.75 3.46 3.32
CA TYR A 96 23.30 2.25 4.04
C TYR A 96 23.04 1.05 3.14
N GLN A 97 23.18 1.20 1.82
CA GLN A 97 22.84 0.17 0.83
C GLN A 97 21.41 -0.38 1.03
N LYS A 98 20.51 0.48 1.44
CA LYS A 98 19.13 0.15 1.80
C LYS A 98 18.15 0.81 0.83
N GLY A 99 17.23 -0.01 0.31
CA GLY A 99 16.19 0.45 -0.61
C GLY A 99 15.17 1.38 0.05
N THR A 100 14.47 2.13 -0.77
CA THR A 100 13.42 3.03 -0.35
C THR A 100 12.13 2.72 -1.09
N ILE A 101 11.05 2.49 -0.34
CA ILE A 101 9.69 2.37 -0.86
C ILE A 101 9.01 3.72 -0.71
N LEU A 102 8.52 4.24 -1.83
CA LEU A 102 7.66 5.42 -1.87
C LEU A 102 6.22 4.98 -2.11
N PHE A 103 5.41 5.08 -1.07
CA PHE A 103 3.97 4.85 -1.16
C PHE A 103 3.25 6.16 -1.48
N ILE A 104 2.54 6.18 -2.60
CA ILE A 104 1.74 7.33 -3.03
C ILE A 104 0.27 6.94 -3.01
N ASP A 105 -0.45 7.47 -2.03
CA ASP A 105 -1.89 7.34 -1.95
C ASP A 105 -2.57 8.29 -2.94
N GLU A 106 -3.69 7.86 -3.52
CA GLU A 106 -4.44 8.62 -4.53
C GLU A 106 -3.56 9.04 -5.74
N ILE A 107 -2.69 8.16 -6.23
CA ILE A 107 -1.69 8.46 -7.28
C ILE A 107 -2.31 9.08 -8.54
N HIS A 108 -3.58 8.78 -8.84
CA HIS A 108 -4.32 9.36 -9.96
C HIS A 108 -4.50 10.89 -9.85
N ARG A 109 -4.28 11.47 -8.65
CA ARG A 109 -4.33 12.93 -8.44
C ARG A 109 -3.04 13.64 -8.84
N PHE A 110 -1.95 12.93 -9.05
CA PHE A 110 -0.74 13.54 -9.61
C PHE A 110 -0.98 13.96 -11.06
N ASN A 111 -0.57 15.21 -11.38
CA ASN A 111 -0.58 15.68 -12.74
C ASN A 111 0.57 15.06 -13.57
N LYS A 112 0.57 15.32 -14.87
CA LYS A 112 1.59 14.80 -15.78
C LYS A 112 3.00 15.19 -15.36
N THR A 113 3.22 16.42 -14.95
CA THR A 113 4.55 16.93 -14.54
C THR A 113 5.09 16.17 -13.32
N GLN A 114 4.25 15.88 -12.34
CA GLN A 114 4.63 15.11 -11.14
C GLN A 114 4.94 13.65 -11.49
N GLN A 115 4.15 13.04 -12.35
CA GLN A 115 4.38 11.67 -12.82
C GLN A 115 5.66 11.57 -13.66
N ASP A 116 5.89 12.52 -14.57
CA ASP A 116 7.10 12.59 -15.41
C ASP A 116 8.36 12.84 -14.54
N TYR A 117 8.25 13.64 -13.49
CA TYR A 117 9.35 13.84 -12.54
C TYR A 117 9.76 12.53 -11.85
N LEU A 118 8.79 11.73 -11.46
CA LEU A 118 9.01 10.49 -10.71
C LEU A 118 9.62 9.36 -11.59
N LEU A 119 9.30 9.36 -12.86
CA LEU A 119 9.61 8.27 -13.79
C LEU A 119 11.10 7.87 -13.82
N PRO A 120 12.08 8.77 -13.95
CA PRO A 120 13.50 8.39 -13.98
C PRO A 120 13.96 7.65 -12.73
N PHE A 121 13.46 8.06 -11.57
CA PHE A 121 13.84 7.47 -10.28
C PHE A 121 13.22 6.10 -10.03
N VAL A 122 12.07 5.85 -10.63
CA VAL A 122 11.45 4.52 -10.68
C VAL A 122 12.20 3.61 -11.65
N GLU A 123 12.57 4.12 -12.82
CA GLU A 123 13.35 3.39 -13.83
C GLU A 123 14.72 2.97 -13.31
N ASP A 124 15.41 3.87 -12.64
CA ASP A 124 16.76 3.65 -12.11
C ASP A 124 16.76 2.87 -10.77
N GLY A 125 15.57 2.57 -10.24
CA GLY A 125 15.45 1.83 -8.97
C GLY A 125 15.88 2.62 -7.73
N ILE A 126 15.96 3.95 -7.82
CA ILE A 126 16.23 4.82 -6.65
C ILE A 126 15.11 4.70 -5.63
N VAL A 127 13.88 4.61 -6.12
CA VAL A 127 12.70 4.28 -5.32
C VAL A 127 11.93 3.12 -5.95
N ILE A 128 11.36 2.30 -5.09
CA ILE A 128 10.32 1.33 -5.46
C ILE A 128 8.99 2.02 -5.22
N LEU A 129 8.25 2.29 -6.29
CA LEU A 129 6.94 2.93 -6.20
C LEU A 129 5.88 1.91 -5.82
N ILE A 130 5.08 2.23 -4.81
CA ILE A 130 3.81 1.56 -4.54
C ILE A 130 2.73 2.63 -4.66
N GLY A 131 2.07 2.70 -5.81
CA GLY A 131 0.93 3.58 -6.03
C GLY A 131 -0.36 2.94 -5.54
N ALA A 132 -1.23 3.72 -4.91
CA ALA A 132 -2.57 3.29 -4.54
C ALA A 132 -3.61 4.22 -5.17
N THR A 133 -4.67 3.65 -5.69
CA THR A 133 -5.76 4.39 -6.31
C THR A 133 -7.08 3.67 -6.18
N THR A 134 -8.18 4.42 -6.11
CA THR A 134 -9.55 3.92 -6.23
C THR A 134 -10.04 3.89 -7.67
N GLU A 135 -9.33 4.58 -8.58
CA GLU A 135 -9.66 4.71 -9.99
C GLU A 135 -8.89 3.67 -10.83
N ASN A 136 -9.40 3.38 -12.03
CA ASN A 136 -8.71 2.49 -12.94
C ASN A 136 -7.40 3.14 -13.43
N PRO A 137 -6.22 2.59 -13.07
CA PRO A 137 -4.94 3.22 -13.36
C PRO A 137 -4.63 3.33 -14.87
N TYR A 138 -5.22 2.51 -15.71
CA TYR A 138 -5.04 2.56 -17.16
C TYR A 138 -5.58 3.84 -17.78
N PHE A 139 -6.50 4.54 -17.12
CA PHE A 139 -7.04 5.81 -17.60
C PHE A 139 -6.41 7.03 -16.93
N GLU A 140 -5.94 6.87 -15.69
CA GLU A 140 -5.57 7.99 -14.83
C GLU A 140 -4.07 8.13 -14.61
N VAL A 141 -3.31 7.07 -14.86
CA VAL A 141 -1.86 7.08 -14.67
C VAL A 141 -1.17 7.09 -16.04
N ASN A 142 -0.10 7.87 -16.14
CA ASN A 142 0.72 8.00 -17.31
C ASN A 142 1.24 6.62 -17.81
N ASN A 143 1.09 6.33 -19.08
CA ASN A 143 1.49 5.06 -19.69
C ASN A 143 2.98 4.74 -19.48
N ALA A 144 3.85 5.74 -19.50
CA ALA A 144 5.27 5.54 -19.26
C ALA A 144 5.53 5.03 -17.83
N LEU A 145 4.82 5.56 -16.85
CA LEU A 145 4.91 5.09 -15.46
C LEU A 145 4.25 3.72 -15.28
N LEU A 146 3.09 3.48 -15.91
CA LEU A 146 2.42 2.18 -15.88
C LEU A 146 3.28 1.06 -16.44
N SER A 147 4.03 1.33 -17.52
CA SER A 147 4.91 0.34 -18.14
C SER A 147 6.04 -0.14 -17.21
N ARG A 148 6.35 0.61 -16.16
CA ARG A 148 7.35 0.29 -15.14
C ARG A 148 6.75 -0.36 -13.90
N CYS A 149 5.44 -0.46 -13.82
CA CYS A 149 4.71 -0.98 -12.66
C CYS A 149 3.93 -2.24 -13.01
N ARG A 150 3.80 -3.13 -12.06
CA ARG A 150 2.79 -4.20 -12.12
C ARG A 150 1.52 -3.72 -11.44
N ILE A 151 0.37 -4.03 -12.01
CA ILE A 151 -0.93 -3.60 -11.52
C ILE A 151 -1.61 -4.77 -10.84
N PHE A 152 -2.07 -4.53 -9.60
CA PHE A 152 -2.81 -5.50 -8.82
C PHE A 152 -4.16 -4.91 -8.39
N GLU A 153 -5.22 -5.62 -8.75
CA GLU A 153 -6.56 -5.30 -8.31
C GLU A 153 -6.84 -5.90 -6.94
N LEU A 154 -7.23 -5.05 -5.99
CA LEU A 154 -7.70 -5.48 -4.68
C LEU A 154 -9.22 -5.53 -4.68
N LYS A 155 -9.74 -6.61 -4.11
CA LYS A 155 -11.18 -6.83 -4.02
C LYS A 155 -11.68 -6.52 -2.62
N PRO A 156 -12.96 -6.14 -2.47
CA PRO A 156 -13.59 -6.07 -1.16
C PRO A 156 -13.40 -7.38 -0.39
N LEU A 157 -13.26 -7.28 0.93
CA LEU A 157 -13.20 -8.47 1.79
C LEU A 157 -14.52 -9.23 1.72
N GLU A 158 -14.43 -10.54 1.55
CA GLU A 158 -15.60 -11.42 1.57
C GLU A 158 -16.00 -11.76 3.02
N LYS A 159 -17.21 -12.28 3.19
CA LYS A 159 -17.73 -12.62 4.51
C LYS A 159 -16.84 -13.62 5.26
N ASP A 160 -16.26 -14.58 4.55
CA ASP A 160 -15.37 -15.60 5.11
C ASP A 160 -14.02 -15.01 5.55
N ASP A 161 -13.53 -14.01 4.84
CA ASP A 161 -12.33 -13.24 5.24
C ASP A 161 -12.55 -12.54 6.58
N LEU A 162 -13.75 -11.98 6.80
CA LEU A 162 -14.12 -11.30 8.04
C LEU A 162 -14.20 -12.27 9.23
N ILE A 163 -14.66 -13.49 9.01
CA ILE A 163 -14.70 -14.55 10.02
C ILE A 163 -13.26 -14.95 10.42
N THR A 164 -12.35 -14.99 9.47
CA THR A 164 -10.94 -15.34 9.69
C THR A 164 -10.20 -14.28 10.52
N LEU A 165 -10.63 -13.01 10.49
CA LEU A 165 -10.09 -11.92 11.32
C LEU A 165 -10.26 -12.16 12.83
N ASN A 166 -11.01 -13.20 13.22
CA ASN A 166 -11.18 -13.67 14.61
C ASN A 166 -11.32 -12.51 15.60
N VAL A 167 -12.30 -11.65 15.32
CA VAL A 167 -12.61 -10.49 16.19
C VAL A 167 -13.05 -11.06 17.52
N LYS A 168 -12.21 -10.93 18.55
CA LYS A 168 -12.59 -11.34 19.91
C LYS A 168 -13.93 -10.68 20.28
N PRO A 169 -14.86 -11.40 20.91
CA PRO A 169 -16.21 -10.90 21.21
C PRO A 169 -16.26 -9.57 22.03
N SER A 170 -15.13 -9.15 22.59
CA SER A 170 -14.99 -7.90 23.33
C SER A 170 -14.81 -6.66 22.46
N MET A 171 -14.76 -6.81 21.14
CA MET A 171 -14.63 -5.72 20.18
C MET A 171 -15.91 -5.65 19.34
N ALA A 172 -16.76 -4.67 19.60
CA ALA A 172 -17.86 -4.36 18.70
C ALA A 172 -17.28 -3.77 17.42
N VAL A 173 -17.24 -4.59 16.38
CA VAL A 173 -16.95 -4.15 15.02
C VAL A 173 -18.29 -3.90 14.35
N ASN A 174 -18.60 -2.66 14.08
CA ASN A 174 -19.76 -2.36 13.25
C ASN A 174 -19.39 -2.66 11.80
N ILE A 175 -19.90 -3.78 11.32
CA ILE A 175 -19.82 -4.15 9.91
C ILE A 175 -21.02 -3.54 9.22
N THR A 176 -20.82 -2.47 8.48
CA THR A 176 -21.87 -1.88 7.67
C THR A 176 -21.88 -2.56 6.31
N PHE A 177 -22.94 -3.31 6.03
CA PHE A 177 -23.15 -3.90 4.72
C PHE A 177 -23.88 -2.85 3.84
N ASN A 178 -23.23 -2.40 2.79
CA ASN A 178 -23.91 -1.65 1.75
C ASN A 178 -24.58 -2.64 0.81
N GLY A 179 -25.90 -2.71 0.80
CA GLY A 179 -26.89 -3.37 -0.08
C GLY A 179 -26.49 -4.46 -1.09
N SER A 180 -25.23 -4.71 -1.25
CA SER A 180 -24.60 -5.79 -2.00
C SER A 180 -23.41 -6.26 -1.17
N THR A 181 -23.29 -7.48 -0.90
CA THR A 181 -22.35 -8.37 -0.14
C THR A 181 -20.95 -7.80 0.27
N ASN A 182 -20.71 -6.51 0.19
CA ASN A 182 -19.41 -5.88 0.49
C ASN A 182 -19.43 -5.25 1.88
N ALA A 183 -18.47 -5.64 2.72
CA ALA A 183 -18.32 -5.12 4.07
C ALA A 183 -17.26 -4.00 4.13
N ILE A 184 -17.64 -2.87 4.71
CA ILE A 184 -16.70 -1.81 5.10
C ILE A 184 -16.42 -1.98 6.60
N LEU A 185 -15.17 -2.22 6.95
CA LEU A 185 -14.75 -2.39 8.35
C LEU A 185 -14.54 -1.01 8.98
N SER A 186 -15.49 -0.56 9.78
CA SER A 186 -15.30 0.59 10.66
C SER A 186 -15.26 0.13 12.12
N VAL A 187 -14.18 0.45 12.82
CA VAL A 187 -14.08 0.18 14.26
C VAL A 187 -14.73 1.34 15.00
N VAL A 188 -15.89 1.11 15.57
CA VAL A 188 -16.56 2.08 16.44
C VAL A 188 -16.25 1.73 17.90
N LYS A 189 -15.76 2.73 18.63
CA LYS A 189 -15.54 2.63 20.07
C LYS A 189 -16.90 2.76 20.76
N ILE A 190 -17.33 1.69 21.42
CA ILE A 190 -18.45 1.79 22.35
C ILE A 190 -17.89 2.31 23.67
N HIS A 191 -18.47 3.40 24.15
CA HIS A 191 -18.19 3.97 25.47
C HIS A 191 -19.00 3.21 26.52
#